data_882fa0355891a4849ed70e5649992872
#
_entry.id   882fa0355891a4849ed70e5649992872
#
_cell.length_a   1.000
_cell.length_b   1.000
_cell.length_c   1.000
_cell.angle_alpha   90.00
_cell.angle_beta   90.00
_cell.angle_gamma   90.00
#
_symmetry.space_group_name_H-M   'P 1'
#
loop_
_entity.id
_entity.type
_entity.pdbx_description
1 polymer ?
#
loop_
_entity_poly.entity_id
_entity_poly.type
_entity_poly.pdbx_seq_one_letter_code
_entity_poly.pdbx_strand_id
1 'polypeptide(L)'
;RDSFGINLHPFLAQSYGRACFSRNMPYRLTAALEEQPDTILIELVERNLNWLLERAPEMPAPERTALQAEDRGETLSAQSSDGRLEGYFCLTGDLSGQQVDEDSPVYILTESGAYEASPCGEGEQPFTAYLPEAVRGQTLSVAFRSGGKLVSCTLTD
;
A
#
# COMPACT_ATOMS: atom_id res chain seq x y z
N ARG A 1 1.40 -17.12 0.86
CA ARG A 1 2.43 -18.09 1.27
C ARG A 1 3.10 -18.75 0.06
N ASP A 2 4.27 -19.29 0.22
CA ASP A 2 4.91 -20.15 -0.77
C ASP A 2 4.62 -21.65 -0.56
N SER A 3 5.34 -22.53 -1.30
CA SER A 3 5.11 -23.97 -1.20
C SER A 3 5.57 -24.61 0.12
N PHE A 4 6.44 -23.92 0.88
CA PHE A 4 6.94 -24.43 2.17
C PHE A 4 5.88 -24.29 3.27
N GLY A 5 5.02 -23.27 3.19
CA GLY A 5 3.94 -23.05 4.15
C GLY A 5 2.88 -24.16 4.23
N ILE A 6 2.85 -25.09 3.25
CA ILE A 6 1.92 -26.22 3.27
C ILE A 6 2.07 -27.05 4.55
N ASN A 7 3.29 -27.26 5.00
CA ASN A 7 3.57 -28.07 6.18
C ASN A 7 3.13 -27.39 7.49
N LEU A 8 2.90 -26.06 7.48
CA LEU A 8 2.41 -25.31 8.62
C LEU A 8 0.87 -25.35 8.75
N HIS A 9 0.14 -25.68 7.68
CA HIS A 9 -1.33 -25.66 7.68
C HIS A 9 -1.97 -26.47 8.81
N PRO A 10 -1.57 -27.74 9.08
CA PRO A 10 -2.19 -28.52 10.15
C PRO A 10 -2.01 -27.88 11.53
N PHE A 11 -0.85 -27.27 11.77
CA PHE A 11 -0.53 -26.62 13.05
C PHE A 11 -1.30 -25.32 13.22
N LEU A 12 -1.34 -24.48 12.17
CA LEU A 12 -2.09 -23.23 12.17
C LEU A 12 -3.60 -23.50 12.29
N ALA A 13 -4.14 -24.47 11.55
CA ALA A 13 -5.55 -24.84 11.63
C ALA A 13 -5.98 -25.35 13.02
N GLN A 14 -5.07 -25.95 13.78
CA GLN A 14 -5.34 -26.38 15.17
C GLN A 14 -5.32 -25.21 16.17
N SER A 15 -4.60 -24.14 15.85
CA SER A 15 -4.41 -22.99 16.75
C SER A 15 -5.47 -21.90 16.59
N TYR A 16 -6.22 -21.91 15.49
CA TYR A 16 -7.25 -20.92 15.17
C TYR A 16 -8.62 -21.58 14.98
N GLY A 17 -9.69 -20.92 15.40
CA GLY A 17 -11.05 -21.42 15.21
C GLY A 17 -11.47 -21.51 13.75
N ARG A 18 -10.90 -20.65 12.89
CA ARG A 18 -11.05 -20.66 11.43
C ARG A 18 -9.73 -20.23 10.80
N ALA A 19 -9.31 -20.90 9.73
CA ALA A 19 -8.10 -20.57 8.99
C ALA A 19 -8.37 -20.64 7.48
N CYS A 20 -8.03 -19.58 6.77
CA CYS A 20 -8.08 -19.51 5.31
C CYS A 20 -6.65 -19.46 4.77
N PHE A 21 -6.33 -20.31 3.79
CA PHE A 21 -5.00 -20.41 3.22
C PHE A 21 -5.01 -20.01 1.75
N SER A 22 -4.20 -19.01 1.39
CA SER A 22 -4.05 -18.53 0.02
C SER A 22 -2.60 -18.64 -0.46
N ARG A 23 -2.41 -18.88 -1.77
CA ARG A 23 -1.10 -18.93 -2.42
C ARG A 23 -1.12 -18.02 -3.65
N ASN A 24 -1.01 -16.72 -3.42
CA ASN A 24 -0.96 -15.72 -4.47
C ASN A 24 0.32 -14.89 -4.36
N MET A 25 0.89 -14.49 -5.50
CA MET A 25 2.00 -13.55 -5.61
C MET A 25 1.72 -12.60 -6.80
N PRO A 26 1.66 -11.28 -6.62
CA PRO A 26 1.67 -10.60 -5.31
C PRO A 26 0.53 -11.06 -4.42
N TYR A 27 0.64 -10.78 -3.12
CA TYR A 27 -0.41 -11.17 -2.18
C TYR A 27 -1.69 -10.43 -2.48
N ARG A 28 -2.76 -11.17 -2.73
CA ARG A 28 -4.12 -10.66 -2.77
C ARG A 28 -4.71 -10.73 -1.37
N LEU A 29 -4.92 -9.59 -0.77
CA LEU A 29 -5.54 -9.49 0.55
C LEU A 29 -7.05 -9.19 0.46
N THR A 30 -7.65 -9.29 -0.74
CA THR A 30 -9.11 -9.12 -0.92
C THR A 30 -9.93 -10.08 -0.09
N ALA A 31 -9.49 -11.33 0.06
CA ALA A 31 -10.13 -12.28 0.94
C ALA A 31 -10.16 -11.81 2.41
N ALA A 32 -9.20 -10.99 2.83
CA ALA A 32 -9.19 -10.41 4.17
C ALA A 32 -10.33 -9.39 4.38
N LEU A 33 -10.76 -8.70 3.33
CA LEU A 33 -11.90 -7.80 3.40
C LEU A 33 -13.22 -8.55 3.57
N GLU A 34 -13.35 -9.70 2.90
CA GLU A 34 -14.55 -10.54 2.96
C GLU A 34 -14.62 -11.33 4.28
N GLU A 35 -13.49 -11.89 4.69
CA GLU A 35 -13.38 -12.80 5.84
C GLU A 35 -13.17 -12.08 7.18
N GLN A 36 -12.75 -10.81 7.16
CA GLN A 36 -12.46 -9.97 8.33
C GLN A 36 -11.65 -10.72 9.42
N PRO A 37 -10.47 -11.24 9.09
CA PRO A 37 -9.69 -12.03 10.02
C PRO A 37 -9.08 -11.16 11.12
N ASP A 38 -8.98 -11.68 12.34
CA ASP A 38 -8.25 -11.04 13.45
C ASP A 38 -6.73 -11.02 13.20
N THR A 39 -6.23 -11.97 12.40
CA THR A 39 -4.79 -12.11 12.12
C THR A 39 -4.56 -12.50 10.67
N ILE A 40 -3.66 -11.78 10.00
CA ILE A 40 -3.14 -12.12 8.68
C ILE A 40 -1.68 -12.55 8.84
N LEU A 41 -1.38 -13.80 8.47
CA LEU A 41 -0.03 -14.34 8.48
C LEU A 41 0.50 -14.42 7.04
N ILE A 42 1.58 -13.69 6.75
CA ILE A 42 2.29 -13.76 5.47
C ILE A 42 3.55 -14.59 5.68
N GLU A 43 3.65 -15.72 4.99
CA GLU A 43 4.83 -16.58 4.98
C GLU A 43 5.51 -16.49 3.63
N LEU A 44 6.81 -16.25 3.64
CA LEU A 44 7.63 -16.05 2.46
C LEU A 44 9.03 -16.61 2.68
N VAL A 45 9.59 -17.28 1.68
CA VAL A 45 11.01 -17.67 1.72
C VAL A 45 11.92 -16.46 1.48
N GLU A 46 13.06 -16.42 2.16
CA GLU A 46 14.02 -15.32 2.12
C GLU A 46 14.38 -14.86 0.71
N ARG A 47 14.60 -15.79 -0.22
CA ARG A 47 14.95 -15.47 -1.62
C ARG A 47 13.87 -14.68 -2.37
N ASN A 48 12.64 -14.64 -1.84
CA ASN A 48 11.51 -13.93 -2.43
C ASN A 48 11.19 -12.61 -1.69
N LEU A 49 11.98 -12.21 -0.68
CA LEU A 49 11.76 -10.97 0.08
C LEU A 49 11.78 -9.73 -0.82
N ASN A 50 12.62 -9.71 -1.85
CA ASN A 50 12.67 -8.60 -2.80
C ASN A 50 11.31 -8.33 -3.47
N TRP A 51 10.46 -9.34 -3.62
CA TRP A 51 9.13 -9.16 -4.21
C TRP A 51 8.21 -8.30 -3.36
N LEU A 52 8.39 -8.30 -2.03
CA LEU A 52 7.64 -7.41 -1.14
C LEU A 52 8.07 -5.95 -1.28
N LEU A 53 9.33 -5.71 -1.67
CA LEU A 53 9.87 -4.38 -1.92
C LEU A 53 9.46 -3.86 -3.30
N GLU A 54 9.36 -4.76 -4.29
CA GLU A 54 9.04 -4.42 -5.67
C GLU A 54 7.53 -4.31 -5.93
N ARG A 55 6.71 -5.03 -5.15
CA ARG A 55 5.28 -5.18 -5.44
C ARG A 55 4.42 -4.99 -4.19
N ALA A 56 3.58 -3.98 -4.23
CA ALA A 56 2.55 -3.80 -3.21
C ALA A 56 1.58 -4.98 -3.16
N PRO A 57 1.08 -5.36 -1.96
CA PRO A 57 -0.06 -6.25 -1.86
C PRO A 57 -1.27 -5.66 -2.60
N GLU A 58 -1.98 -6.49 -3.36
CA GLU A 58 -3.25 -6.07 -4.00
C GLU A 58 -4.33 -5.99 -2.91
N MET A 59 -4.46 -4.82 -2.29
CA MET A 59 -5.46 -4.52 -1.27
C MET A 59 -5.83 -3.03 -1.31
N PRO A 60 -7.06 -2.64 -0.92
CA PRO A 60 -7.38 -1.24 -0.74
C PRO A 60 -6.38 -0.55 0.18
N ALA A 61 -5.94 0.63 -0.20
CA ALA A 61 -5.11 1.46 0.67
C ALA A 61 -5.88 1.79 1.95
N PRO A 62 -5.30 1.59 3.14
CA PRO A 62 -5.97 1.87 4.40
C PRO A 62 -6.39 3.34 4.48
N GLU A 63 -7.66 3.57 4.72
CA GLU A 63 -8.19 4.91 4.94
C GLU A 63 -7.72 5.45 6.29
N ARG A 64 -7.35 6.71 6.33
CA ARG A 64 -6.89 7.42 7.51
C ARG A 64 -7.77 8.65 7.75
N THR A 65 -7.83 9.08 9.00
CA THR A 65 -8.46 10.35 9.34
C THR A 65 -7.82 11.47 8.53
N ALA A 66 -8.59 12.49 8.17
CA ALA A 66 -8.09 13.65 7.45
C ALA A 66 -6.80 14.19 8.10
N LEU A 67 -5.74 14.24 7.30
CA LEU A 67 -4.41 14.68 7.73
C LEU A 67 -4.23 16.14 7.31
N GLN A 68 -3.61 16.92 8.17
CA GLN A 68 -3.18 18.27 7.84
C GLN A 68 -1.69 18.24 7.51
N ALA A 69 -1.35 18.51 6.26
CA ALA A 69 0.00 18.61 5.77
C ALA A 69 0.29 20.05 5.32
N GLU A 70 1.52 20.51 5.50
CA GLU A 70 1.99 21.80 4.99
C GLU A 70 2.29 21.61 3.48
N ASP A 71 1.56 22.35 2.62
CA ASP A 71 1.78 22.31 1.18
C ASP A 71 3.12 22.98 0.83
N ARG A 72 3.98 22.26 0.12
CA ARG A 72 5.27 22.75 -0.38
C ARG A 72 5.15 23.57 -1.66
N GLY A 73 4.01 23.51 -2.35
CA GLY A 73 3.83 24.09 -3.67
C GLY A 73 4.64 23.38 -4.75
N GLU A 74 5.11 22.17 -4.47
CA GLU A 74 5.86 21.32 -5.40
C GLU A 74 4.93 20.32 -6.06
N THR A 75 5.31 19.87 -7.26
CA THR A 75 4.58 18.87 -8.03
C THR A 75 5.47 17.66 -8.26
N LEU A 76 4.93 16.46 -8.03
CA LEU A 76 5.59 15.19 -8.28
C LEU A 76 4.78 14.38 -9.30
N SER A 77 5.49 13.62 -10.14
CA SER A 77 4.84 12.70 -11.07
C SER A 77 4.34 11.46 -10.38
N ALA A 78 3.12 11.04 -10.74
CA ALA A 78 2.59 9.74 -10.37
C ALA A 78 1.91 9.13 -11.59
N GLN A 79 1.76 7.82 -11.62
CA GLN A 79 1.10 7.12 -12.71
C GLN A 79 -0.13 6.41 -12.16
N SER A 80 -1.25 6.60 -12.83
CA SER A 80 -2.47 5.87 -12.54
C SER A 80 -2.68 4.75 -13.57
N SER A 81 -3.07 3.58 -13.09
CA SER A 81 -3.37 2.43 -13.95
C SER A 81 -4.60 1.69 -13.44
N ASP A 82 -5.27 0.96 -14.33
CA ASP A 82 -6.36 0.10 -13.91
C ASP A 82 -5.81 -1.01 -13.01
N GLY A 83 -6.30 -1.03 -11.78
CA GLY A 83 -5.93 -2.05 -10.81
C GLY A 83 -6.56 -3.40 -11.15
N ARG A 84 -5.96 -4.48 -10.63
CA ARG A 84 -6.58 -5.82 -10.67
C ARG A 84 -7.65 -5.99 -9.59
N LEU A 85 -7.84 -4.99 -8.76
CA LEU A 85 -8.81 -4.96 -7.67
C LEU A 85 -10.07 -4.25 -8.17
N GLU A 86 -11.19 -4.95 -8.22
CA GLU A 86 -12.46 -4.40 -8.69
C GLU A 86 -12.89 -3.18 -7.84
N GLY A 87 -13.23 -2.07 -8.49
CA GLY A 87 -13.62 -0.82 -7.84
C GLY A 87 -12.45 0.05 -7.36
N TYR A 88 -11.21 -0.32 -7.70
CA TYR A 88 -10.00 0.42 -7.33
C TYR A 88 -9.05 0.58 -8.52
N PHE A 89 -8.34 1.69 -8.55
CA PHE A 89 -7.21 1.91 -9.44
C PHE A 89 -5.90 1.89 -8.65
N CYS A 90 -4.81 1.61 -9.34
CA CYS A 90 -3.47 1.61 -8.77
C CYS A 90 -2.78 2.95 -9.08
N LEU A 91 -2.33 3.64 -8.05
CA LEU A 91 -1.50 4.84 -8.13
C LEU A 91 -0.08 4.47 -7.71
N THR A 92 0.90 4.80 -8.54
CA THR A 92 2.32 4.60 -8.26
C THR A 92 3.09 5.89 -8.44
N GLY A 93 4.12 6.10 -7.64
CA GLY A 93 5.00 7.25 -7.75
C GLY A 93 6.30 7.03 -6.99
N ASP A 94 7.16 8.03 -7.02
CA ASP A 94 8.47 8.01 -6.38
C ASP A 94 8.76 9.37 -5.71
N LEU A 95 9.23 9.33 -4.48
CA LEU A 95 9.66 10.49 -3.70
C LEU A 95 11.16 10.79 -3.85
N SER A 96 11.84 10.16 -4.82
CA SER A 96 13.27 10.40 -5.09
C SER A 96 13.54 11.90 -5.26
N GLY A 97 14.59 12.36 -4.59
CA GLY A 97 14.93 13.79 -4.55
C GLY A 97 14.23 14.59 -3.46
N GLN A 98 13.26 14.01 -2.77
CA GLN A 98 12.65 14.60 -1.58
C GLN A 98 13.41 14.21 -0.32
N GLN A 99 13.45 15.13 0.64
CA GLN A 99 13.96 14.80 1.97
C GLN A 99 12.83 14.14 2.77
N VAL A 100 12.84 12.82 2.81
CA VAL A 100 11.88 12.01 3.58
C VAL A 100 12.54 11.52 4.86
N ASP A 101 11.86 11.67 5.99
CA ASP A 101 12.36 11.17 7.27
C ASP A 101 12.35 9.64 7.26
N GLU A 102 13.30 9.02 7.97
CA GLU A 102 13.37 7.56 8.15
C GLU A 102 12.05 7.06 8.76
N ASP A 103 11.55 5.94 8.26
CA ASP A 103 10.26 5.34 8.66
C ASP A 103 9.02 6.24 8.48
N SER A 104 9.11 7.26 7.63
CA SER A 104 7.96 8.09 7.33
C SER A 104 6.88 7.28 6.59
N PRO A 105 5.64 7.20 7.11
CA PRO A 105 4.54 6.72 6.31
C PRO A 105 4.25 7.70 5.17
N VAL A 106 3.82 7.15 4.03
CA VAL A 106 3.40 7.92 2.86
C VAL A 106 1.88 7.87 2.76
N TYR A 107 1.27 9.03 2.53
CA TYR A 107 -0.18 9.15 2.41
C TYR A 107 -0.55 9.79 1.09
N ILE A 108 -1.66 9.34 0.51
CA ILE A 108 -2.29 10.01 -0.62
C ILE A 108 -3.48 10.81 -0.07
N LEU A 109 -3.41 12.11 -0.21
CA LEU A 109 -4.46 13.04 0.20
C LEU A 109 -5.43 13.25 -0.96
N THR A 110 -6.72 13.21 -0.66
CA THR A 110 -7.82 13.46 -1.57
C THR A 110 -8.73 14.54 -0.99
N GLU A 111 -9.72 14.98 -1.72
CA GLU A 111 -10.72 15.93 -1.21
C GLU A 111 -11.53 15.37 -0.03
N SER A 112 -11.70 14.05 0.04
CA SER A 112 -12.56 13.38 1.03
C SER A 112 -11.79 12.76 2.20
N GLY A 113 -10.48 12.58 2.11
CA GLY A 113 -9.70 11.92 3.16
C GLY A 113 -8.26 11.64 2.77
N ALA A 114 -7.63 10.74 3.49
CA ALA A 114 -6.28 10.30 3.26
C ALA A 114 -6.21 8.77 3.19
N TYR A 115 -5.29 8.25 2.39
CA TYR A 115 -5.05 6.82 2.20
C TYR A 115 -3.57 6.53 2.42
N GLU A 116 -3.25 5.49 3.18
CA GLU A 116 -1.87 5.11 3.40
C GLU A 116 -1.34 4.29 2.22
N ALA A 117 -0.24 4.74 1.62
CA ALA A 117 0.43 4.06 0.53
C ALA A 117 1.44 3.03 1.06
N SER A 118 1.64 1.96 0.32
CA SER A 118 2.69 0.98 0.57
C SER A 118 4.02 1.50 0.02
N PRO A 119 5.15 1.40 0.78
CA PRO A 119 6.47 1.87 0.34
C PRO A 119 7.12 0.83 -0.59
N CYS A 120 6.55 0.62 -1.75
CA CYS A 120 7.02 -0.36 -2.74
C CYS A 120 6.64 0.05 -4.16
N GLY A 121 7.45 -0.37 -5.12
CA GLY A 121 7.34 -0.04 -6.53
C GLY A 121 8.72 0.09 -7.17
N GLU A 122 8.80 0.83 -8.27
CA GLU A 122 10.05 1.16 -8.96
C GLU A 122 10.54 2.54 -8.49
N GLY A 123 11.86 2.68 -8.23
CA GLY A 123 12.48 3.93 -7.82
C GLY A 123 13.31 3.80 -6.54
N GLU A 124 13.83 4.91 -6.06
CA GLU A 124 14.63 4.95 -4.81
C GLU A 124 13.75 5.07 -3.56
N GLN A 125 12.63 5.78 -3.67
CA GLN A 125 11.65 5.97 -2.60
C GLN A 125 10.23 5.80 -3.13
N PRO A 126 9.90 4.59 -3.65
CA PRO A 126 8.65 4.35 -4.35
C PRO A 126 7.47 4.27 -3.39
N PHE A 127 6.28 4.57 -3.92
CA PHE A 127 5.02 4.30 -3.25
C PHE A 127 3.99 3.73 -4.20
N THR A 128 3.10 2.89 -3.66
CA THR A 128 1.97 2.32 -4.39
C THR A 128 0.72 2.36 -3.52
N ALA A 129 -0.40 2.80 -4.07
CA ALA A 129 -1.70 2.81 -3.38
C ALA A 129 -2.81 2.30 -4.31
N TYR A 130 -3.69 1.43 -3.79
CA TYR A 130 -4.94 1.06 -4.46
C TYR A 130 -6.07 1.93 -3.93
N LEU A 131 -6.48 2.91 -4.71
CA LEU A 131 -7.46 3.91 -4.34
C LEU A 131 -8.84 3.60 -4.94
N PRO A 132 -9.95 3.94 -4.25
CA PRO A 132 -11.28 3.76 -4.79
C PRO A 132 -11.47 4.52 -6.12
N GLU A 133 -12.18 3.94 -7.07
CA GLU A 133 -12.52 4.63 -8.34
C GLU A 133 -13.22 5.97 -8.12
N ALA A 134 -13.94 6.14 -7.02
CA ALA A 134 -14.63 7.38 -6.67
C ALA A 134 -13.70 8.60 -6.51
N VAL A 135 -12.40 8.37 -6.26
CA VAL A 135 -11.41 9.47 -6.15
C VAL A 135 -10.58 9.64 -7.42
N ARG A 136 -10.79 8.82 -8.44
CA ARG A 136 -10.12 8.96 -9.74
C ARG A 136 -10.54 10.29 -10.39
N GLY A 137 -9.55 11.07 -10.86
CA GLY A 137 -9.79 12.38 -11.47
C GLY A 137 -9.92 13.54 -10.49
N GLN A 138 -9.83 13.30 -9.18
CA GLN A 138 -9.65 14.37 -8.20
C GLN A 138 -8.20 14.86 -8.22
N THR A 139 -7.96 16.07 -7.69
CA THR A 139 -6.60 16.52 -7.37
C THR A 139 -6.06 15.69 -6.21
N LEU A 140 -4.98 14.97 -6.45
CA LEU A 140 -4.32 14.15 -5.45
C LEU A 140 -3.03 14.83 -5.00
N SER A 141 -2.67 14.63 -3.74
CA SER A 141 -1.37 15.03 -3.21
C SER A 141 -0.74 13.88 -2.46
N VAL A 142 0.58 13.78 -2.49
CA VAL A 142 1.32 12.84 -1.65
C VAL A 142 1.83 13.58 -0.42
N ALA A 143 1.67 12.99 0.76
CA ALA A 143 2.16 13.54 2.01
C ALA A 143 3.11 12.59 2.71
N PHE A 144 4.17 13.14 3.29
CA PHE A 144 5.22 12.41 3.99
C PHE A 144 5.86 13.31 5.05
N ARG A 145 6.63 12.73 5.97
CA ARG A 145 7.36 13.51 6.96
C ARG A 145 8.70 13.98 6.43
N SER A 146 9.00 15.25 6.69
CA SER A 146 10.27 15.89 6.35
C SER A 146 10.68 16.84 7.46
N GLY A 147 11.81 16.57 8.10
CA GLY A 147 12.27 17.35 9.27
C GLY A 147 11.28 17.33 10.43
N GLY A 148 10.59 16.21 10.65
CA GLY A 148 9.59 16.01 11.71
C GLY A 148 8.20 16.58 11.42
N LYS A 149 8.01 17.28 10.30
CA LYS A 149 6.71 17.85 9.89
C LYS A 149 6.06 17.00 8.79
N LEU A 150 4.74 16.95 8.79
CA LEU A 150 4.00 16.38 7.67
C LEU A 150 3.88 17.45 6.57
N VAL A 151 4.40 17.14 5.39
CA VAL A 151 4.39 18.02 4.21
C VAL A 151 3.69 17.33 3.07
N SER A 152 3.20 18.10 2.08
CA SER A 152 2.56 17.54 0.89
C SER A 152 3.06 18.19 -0.40
N CYS A 153 3.00 17.40 -1.47
CA CYS A 153 3.26 17.82 -2.84
C CYS A 153 2.08 17.39 -3.72
N THR A 154 1.71 18.22 -4.69
CA THR A 154 0.64 17.88 -5.65
C THR A 154 1.12 16.77 -6.59
N LEU A 155 0.25 15.80 -6.89
CA LEU A 155 0.53 14.74 -7.87
C LEU A 155 0.00 15.13 -9.26
N THR A 156 0.79 14.82 -10.28
CA THR A 156 0.39 14.95 -11.69
C THR A 156 0.73 13.66 -12.43
N ASP A 157 -0.12 13.29 -13.39
CA ASP A 157 0.14 12.20 -14.34
C ASP A 157 1.28 12.53 -15.30
#